data_002fcc7d652b335e98af0d4477fedf91
#
_entry.id   002fcc7d652b335e98af0d4477fedf91
#
_cell.length_a   1.000
_cell.length_b   1.000
_cell.length_c   1.000
_cell.angle_alpha   90.00
_cell.angle_beta   90.00
_cell.angle_gamma   90.00
#
_symmetry.space_group_name_H-M   'P 1'
#
loop_
_entity.id
_entity.type
_entity.pdbx_description
1 polymer ?
#
loop_
_entity_poly.entity_id
_entity_poly.type
_entity_poly.pdbx_seq_one_letter_code
_entity_poly.pdbx_strand_id
1 'polypeptide(L)'
;MTHGSLFSGIGGFDLAAEWAGWTNVFHCEYEPFAQKILKHHFPNSKLYNDVRTFDATAYAGRIDIITGGFPCQPFSSAGERKGTEDERHLWPQMLRVIREVAPKYVVG
;
A
#
# COMPACT_ATOMS: atom_id res chain seq x y z
N MET A 1 15.75 5.76 -2.68
CA MET A 1 15.04 4.55 -3.16
C MET A 1 13.66 4.91 -3.64
N THR A 2 13.15 4.17 -4.58
CA THR A 2 11.77 4.32 -5.04
C THR A 2 10.85 3.44 -4.21
N HIS A 3 9.71 3.97 -3.82
CA HIS A 3 8.79 3.36 -2.86
C HIS A 3 7.38 3.24 -3.44
N GLY A 4 6.79 2.08 -3.28
CA GLY A 4 5.39 1.86 -3.58
C GLY A 4 4.68 1.35 -2.34
N SER A 5 3.52 1.90 -2.02
CA SER A 5 2.80 1.51 -0.81
C SER A 5 1.45 0.90 -1.15
N LEU A 6 1.14 -0.19 -0.47
CA LEU A 6 -0.14 -0.88 -0.57
C LEU A 6 -0.88 -0.72 0.75
N PHE A 7 -2.19 -0.61 0.69
CA PHE A 7 -3.02 -0.40 1.87
C PHE A 7 -2.51 0.79 2.66
N SER A 8 -2.32 1.90 1.95
CA SER A 8 -1.54 3.03 2.45
C SER A 8 -2.16 3.74 3.65
N GLY A 9 -3.45 3.63 3.85
CA GLY A 9 -4.13 4.37 4.89
C GLY A 9 -3.94 5.86 4.68
N ILE A 10 -3.60 6.58 5.73
CA ILE A 10 -3.36 8.02 5.62
C ILE A 10 -1.91 8.34 5.27
N GLY A 11 -1.12 7.33 4.89
CA GLY A 11 0.21 7.57 4.37
C GLY A 11 1.35 7.53 5.36
N GLY A 12 1.24 6.72 6.42
CA GLY A 12 2.30 6.62 7.42
C GLY A 12 3.63 6.17 6.84
N PHE A 13 3.62 5.10 6.06
CA PHE A 13 4.84 4.63 5.40
C PHE A 13 5.32 5.63 4.36
N ASP A 14 4.40 6.30 3.68
CA ASP A 14 4.75 7.26 2.65
C ASP A 14 5.44 8.49 3.24
N LEU A 15 4.98 8.93 4.40
CA LEU A 15 5.61 10.03 5.11
C LEU A 15 7.00 9.64 5.61
N ALA A 16 7.13 8.45 6.16
CA ALA A 16 8.43 7.95 6.61
C ALA A 16 9.40 7.84 5.43
N ALA A 17 8.93 7.44 4.26
CA ALA A 17 9.74 7.36 3.05
C ALA A 17 10.23 8.75 2.64
N GLU A 18 9.37 9.77 2.70
CA GLU A 18 9.78 11.13 2.42
C GLU A 18 10.88 11.60 3.36
N TRP A 19 10.72 11.32 4.65
CA TRP A 19 11.73 11.69 5.64
C TRP A 19 13.06 10.98 5.39
N ALA A 20 13.02 9.78 4.83
CA ALA A 20 14.21 9.03 4.49
C ALA A 20 14.82 9.47 3.14
N GLY A 21 14.18 10.40 2.45
CA GLY A 21 14.67 10.87 1.15
C GLY A 21 14.30 9.96 -0.01
N TRP A 22 13.35 9.05 0.19
CA TRP A 22 12.89 8.16 -0.87
C TRP A 22 11.84 8.84 -1.74
N THR A 23 11.68 8.34 -2.95
CA THR A 23 10.65 8.84 -3.86
C THR A 23 9.42 7.95 -3.78
N ASN A 24 8.30 8.53 -3.39
CA ASN A 24 7.02 7.82 -3.40
C ASN A 24 6.48 7.80 -4.82
N VAL A 25 6.41 6.62 -5.41
CA VAL A 25 5.99 6.45 -6.80
C VAL A 25 4.49 6.20 -6.90
N PHE A 26 3.97 5.31 -6.07
CA PHE A 26 2.53 5.03 -6.07
C PHE A 26 2.03 4.65 -4.69
N HIS A 27 0.71 4.81 -4.51
CA HIS A 27 -0.03 4.29 -3.38
C HIS A 27 -1.21 3.50 -3.89
N CYS A 28 -1.63 2.50 -3.15
CA CYS A 28 -2.87 1.81 -3.43
C CYS A 28 -3.71 1.82 -2.15
N GLU A 29 -4.84 2.49 -2.19
CA GLU A 29 -5.71 2.65 -1.02
C GLU A 29 -7.16 2.67 -1.45
N TYR A 30 -7.97 1.83 -0.83
CA TYR A 30 -9.38 1.68 -1.19
C TYR A 30 -10.30 2.69 -0.50
N GLU A 31 -9.94 3.13 0.70
CA GLU A 31 -10.80 3.99 1.51
C GLU A 31 -10.84 5.42 0.97
N PRO A 32 -12.03 5.95 0.59
CA PRO A 32 -12.12 7.28 -0.03
C PRO A 32 -11.57 8.41 0.82
N PHE A 33 -11.77 8.36 2.13
CA PHE A 33 -11.26 9.40 3.01
C PHE A 33 -9.73 9.41 3.02
N ALA A 34 -9.14 8.22 3.13
CA ALA A 34 -7.69 8.10 3.10
C ALA A 34 -7.13 8.52 1.74
N GLN A 35 -7.85 8.24 0.65
CA GLN A 35 -7.43 8.67 -0.68
C GLN A 35 -7.32 10.19 -0.79
N LYS A 36 -8.26 10.92 -0.19
CA LYS A 36 -8.20 12.37 -0.19
C LYS A 36 -6.98 12.90 0.54
N ILE A 37 -6.67 12.29 1.68
CA ILE A 37 -5.50 12.68 2.45
C ILE A 37 -4.22 12.39 1.68
N LEU A 38 -4.13 11.24 1.04
CA LEU A 38 -2.96 10.88 0.23
C LEU A 38 -2.76 11.85 -0.93
N LYS A 39 -3.82 12.21 -1.62
CA LYS A 39 -3.73 13.16 -2.73
C LYS A 39 -3.26 14.54 -2.26
N HIS A 40 -3.70 14.94 -1.08
CA HIS A 40 -3.32 16.23 -0.53
C HIS A 40 -1.85 16.28 -0.13
N HIS A 41 -1.38 15.23 0.53
CA HIS A 41 -0.01 15.21 1.06
C HIS A 41 1.02 14.72 0.04
N PHE A 42 0.62 13.89 -0.91
CA PHE A 42 1.54 13.29 -1.89
C PHE A 42 1.01 13.49 -3.31
N PRO A 43 0.91 14.74 -3.76
CA PRO A 43 0.29 15.02 -5.07
C PRO A 43 1.09 14.49 -6.26
N ASN A 44 2.36 14.19 -6.07
CA ASN A 44 3.21 13.71 -7.16
C ASN A 44 3.21 12.18 -7.28
N SER A 45 2.63 11.48 -6.31
CA SER A 45 2.53 10.04 -6.35
C SER A 45 1.24 9.64 -7.02
N LYS A 46 1.26 8.52 -7.74
CA LYS A 46 0.08 8.02 -8.41
C LYS A 46 -0.77 7.21 -7.42
N LEU A 47 -2.06 7.49 -7.39
CA LEU A 47 -2.99 6.82 -6.48
C LEU A 47 -3.83 5.81 -7.24
N TYR A 48 -3.89 4.58 -6.73
CA TYR A 48 -4.76 3.52 -7.23
C TYR A 48 -5.79 3.18 -6.16
N ASN A 49 -6.98 2.85 -6.58
CA ASN A 49 -8.11 2.68 -5.67
C ASN A 49 -8.26 1.27 -5.12
N ASP A 50 -7.99 0.27 -5.94
CA ASP A 50 -8.32 -1.11 -5.58
C ASP A 50 -7.16 -2.02 -5.96
N VAL A 51 -6.56 -2.66 -4.96
CA VAL A 51 -5.43 -3.54 -5.18
C VAL A 51 -5.82 -4.74 -6.05
N ARG A 52 -7.08 -5.14 -6.02
CA ARG A 52 -7.54 -6.31 -6.80
C ARG A 52 -7.51 -6.05 -8.30
N THR A 53 -7.66 -4.80 -8.69
CA THR A 53 -7.64 -4.39 -10.10
C THR A 53 -6.34 -3.68 -10.47
N PHE A 54 -5.47 -3.45 -9.51
CA PHE A 54 -4.22 -2.77 -9.75
C PHE A 54 -3.25 -3.67 -10.52
N ASP A 55 -2.87 -3.24 -11.71
CA ASP A 55 -1.86 -3.92 -12.51
C ASP A 55 -0.52 -3.23 -12.27
N ALA A 56 0.36 -3.89 -11.55
CA ALA A 56 1.64 -3.32 -11.16
C ALA A 56 2.77 -3.69 -12.12
N THR A 57 2.48 -4.38 -13.22
CA THR A 57 3.52 -4.81 -14.15
C THR A 57 4.26 -3.64 -14.78
N ALA A 58 3.61 -2.48 -14.89
CA ALA A 58 4.27 -1.28 -15.41
C ALA A 58 5.43 -0.82 -14.53
N TYR A 59 5.47 -1.25 -13.28
CA TYR A 59 6.50 -0.88 -12.33
C TYR A 59 7.57 -1.96 -12.14
N ALA A 60 7.52 -3.01 -12.94
CA ALA A 60 8.47 -4.12 -12.84
C ALA A 60 9.90 -3.61 -12.94
N GLY A 61 10.71 -3.92 -11.93
CA GLY A 61 12.11 -3.49 -11.89
C GLY A 61 12.33 -2.01 -11.59
N ARG A 62 11.28 -1.25 -11.30
CA ARG A 62 11.36 0.20 -11.08
C ARG A 62 11.16 0.62 -9.63
N ILE A 63 10.78 -0.30 -8.77
CA ILE A 63 10.48 -0.02 -7.37
C ILE A 63 11.49 -0.75 -6.51
N ASP A 64 12.14 -0.02 -5.61
CA ASP A 64 13.12 -0.61 -4.71
C ASP A 64 12.45 -1.27 -3.50
N ILE A 65 11.42 -0.65 -2.95
CA ILE A 65 10.77 -1.14 -1.74
C ILE A 65 9.26 -1.01 -1.85
N ILE A 66 8.56 -2.08 -1.43
CA ILE A 66 7.11 -2.06 -1.28
C ILE A 66 6.79 -2.19 0.20
N THR A 67 5.90 -1.32 0.69
CA THR A 67 5.39 -1.41 2.04
C THR A 67 3.91 -1.77 1.99
N GLY A 68 3.44 -2.52 2.98
CA GLY A 68 2.04 -2.88 3.08
C GLY A 68 1.50 -2.52 4.46
N GLY A 69 0.62 -1.54 4.50
CA GLY A 69 -0.03 -1.13 5.74
C GLY A 69 -1.36 -1.84 5.90
N PHE A 70 -1.33 -3.13 6.20
CA PHE A 70 -2.58 -3.84 6.42
C PHE A 70 -3.39 -3.16 7.51
N PRO A 71 -4.71 -3.05 7.33
CA PRO A 71 -5.55 -2.51 8.39
C PRO A 71 -5.47 -3.43 9.60
N CYS A 72 -4.77 -2.97 10.62
CA CYS A 72 -4.71 -3.66 11.90
C CYS A 72 -6.00 -3.35 12.63
N GLN A 73 -6.97 -4.22 12.49
CA GLN A 73 -8.18 -4.07 13.27
C GLN A 73 -7.85 -4.35 14.73
N PRO A 74 -8.22 -3.46 15.63
CA PRO A 74 -7.97 -3.70 17.04
C PRO A 74 -8.67 -4.99 17.46
N PHE A 75 -7.94 -5.88 18.05
CA PHE A 75 -8.50 -7.13 18.51
C PHE A 75 -9.52 -6.96 19.62
N SER A 76 -9.55 -5.78 20.18
CA SER A 76 -10.57 -5.43 21.15
C SER A 76 -11.96 -5.49 20.55
N SER A 77 -12.09 -5.46 19.25
CA SER A 77 -13.35 -5.64 18.58
C SER A 77 -13.71 -7.11 18.59
N ALA A 78 -14.07 -7.60 19.75
CA ALA A 78 -14.41 -8.99 19.92
C ALA A 78 -15.48 -9.39 18.92
N GLY A 79 -15.23 -10.48 18.23
CA GLY A 79 -16.17 -10.97 17.25
C GLY A 79 -16.04 -10.36 15.87
N GLU A 80 -15.14 -9.44 15.68
CA GLU A 80 -14.89 -8.83 14.39
C GLU A 80 -14.06 -9.75 13.51
N ARG A 81 -14.66 -10.87 13.15
CA ARG A 81 -13.96 -11.82 12.29
C ARG A 81 -13.93 -11.40 10.85
N LYS A 82 -14.79 -10.45 10.49
CA LYS A 82 -14.83 -9.93 9.12
C LYS A 82 -13.50 -9.32 8.70
N GLY A 83 -12.85 -8.61 9.60
CA GLY A 83 -11.54 -8.03 9.31
C GLY A 83 -10.52 -9.10 8.96
N THR A 84 -10.54 -10.23 9.68
CA THR A 84 -9.62 -11.31 9.42
C THR A 84 -9.85 -11.94 8.05
N GLU A 85 -11.10 -12.10 7.65
CA GLU A 85 -11.41 -12.61 6.33
C GLU A 85 -10.98 -11.66 5.24
N ASP A 86 -11.22 -10.36 5.44
CA ASP A 86 -10.78 -9.35 4.48
C ASP A 86 -9.26 -9.36 4.35
N GLU A 87 -8.54 -9.49 5.44
CA GLU A 87 -7.08 -9.58 5.41
C GLU A 87 -6.62 -10.80 4.62
N ARG A 88 -7.29 -11.93 4.76
CA ARG A 88 -6.96 -13.13 3.99
C ARG A 88 -7.13 -12.91 2.50
N HIS A 89 -8.15 -12.13 2.11
CA HIS A 89 -8.36 -11.83 0.70
C HIS A 89 -7.35 -10.83 0.16
N LEU A 90 -6.85 -9.94 1.01
CA LEU A 90 -5.91 -8.91 0.60
C LEU A 90 -4.47 -9.43 0.51
N TRP A 91 -4.11 -10.37 1.37
CA TRP A 91 -2.76 -10.90 1.37
C TRP A 91 -2.34 -11.52 0.03
N PRO A 92 -3.16 -12.34 -0.62
CA PRO A 92 -2.82 -12.85 -1.94
C PRO A 92 -2.62 -11.75 -2.97
N GLN A 93 -3.36 -10.65 -2.87
CA GLN A 93 -3.20 -9.53 -3.79
C GLN A 93 -1.86 -8.82 -3.58
N MET A 94 -1.43 -8.68 -2.33
CA MET A 94 -0.13 -8.12 -2.04
C MET A 94 0.99 -8.98 -2.62
N LEU A 95 0.88 -10.30 -2.46
CA LEU A 95 1.86 -11.22 -3.02
C LEU A 95 1.90 -11.10 -4.55
N ARG A 96 0.75 -10.96 -5.18
CA ARG A 96 0.69 -10.78 -6.63
C ARG A 96 1.43 -9.52 -7.07
N VAL A 97 1.16 -8.41 -6.40
CA VAL A 97 1.83 -7.14 -6.70
C VAL A 97 3.33 -7.25 -6.51
N ILE A 98 3.76 -7.90 -5.43
CA ILE A 98 5.19 -8.12 -5.17
C ILE A 98 5.82 -8.89 -6.33
N ARG A 99 5.16 -9.92 -6.84
CA ARG A 99 5.68 -10.67 -7.98
C ARG A 99 5.75 -9.83 -9.24
N GLU A 100 4.74 -9.01 -9.48
CA GLU A 100 4.70 -8.16 -10.66
C GLU A 100 5.80 -7.10 -10.64
N VAL A 101 6.03 -6.51 -9.48
CA VAL A 101 6.99 -5.42 -9.32
C VAL A 101 8.40 -5.93 -9.12
N ALA A 102 8.57 -7.04 -8.45
CA ALA A 102 9.86 -7.63 -8.07
C ALA A 102 10.77 -6.61 -7.37
N PRO A 103 10.32 -6.04 -6.24
CA PRO A 103 11.12 -5.05 -5.52
C PRO A 103 12.29 -5.71 -4.81
N LYS A 104 13.27 -4.89 -4.38
CA LYS A 104 14.40 -5.39 -3.61
C LYS A 104 14.02 -5.69 -2.18
N TYR A 105 13.08 -4.91 -1.61
CA TYR A 105 12.67 -5.03 -0.21
C TYR A 105 11.16 -4.99 -0.09
N VAL A 106 10.65 -5.69 0.91
CA VAL A 106 9.23 -5.67 1.26
C VAL A 106 9.12 -5.51 2.78
N VAL A 107 8.28 -4.57 3.21
CA VAL A 107 7.99 -4.35 4.62
C VAL A 107 6.48 -4.41 4.80
N GLY A 108 6.03 -5.26 5.68
CA GLY A 108 4.60 -5.43 5.93
C GLY A 108 4.23 -5.33 7.37
#